data_19c31b1d4b562968a08c90fd863fc3df
#
_entry.id   19c31b1d4b562968a08c90fd863fc3df
#
_cell.length_a   1.000
_cell.length_b   1.000
_cell.length_c   1.000
_cell.angle_alpha   90.00
_cell.angle_beta   90.00
_cell.angle_gamma   90.00
#
_symmetry.space_group_name_H-M   'P 1'
#
loop_
_entity.id
_entity.type
_entity.pdbx_description
1 polymer ?
#
loop_
_entity_poly.entity_id
_entity_poly.type
_entity_poly.pdbx_seq_one_letter_code
_entity_poly.pdbx_strand_id
1 'polypeptide(L)'
;RVDERGASAEVIATDGPFGNLVTNLAAEDFLKLGYQRGQEVPVKIGDKEMKIKFVKTFSDVPLGQPLLYIDSRGRFAMAVNQGSFAAVYGVKPPVEFSIARAK
;
A
#
# COMPACT_ATOMS: atom_id res chain seq x y z
N ARG A 1 -8.78 -8.54 -6.45
CA ARG A 1 -10.11 -9.03 -6.14
C ARG A 1 -10.68 -8.35 -4.91
N VAL A 2 -11.89 -7.85 -5.01
CA VAL A 2 -12.56 -7.15 -3.92
C VAL A 2 -13.85 -7.86 -3.57
N ASP A 3 -14.09 -8.07 -2.28
CA ASP A 3 -15.32 -8.66 -1.80
C ASP A 3 -15.72 -7.99 -0.46
N GLU A 4 -16.73 -8.53 0.20
CA GLU A 4 -17.24 -7.95 1.44
C GLU A 4 -16.28 -8.06 2.62
N ARG A 5 -15.25 -8.89 2.53
CA ARG A 5 -14.25 -9.06 3.59
C ARG A 5 -13.07 -8.10 3.42
N GLY A 6 -12.77 -7.70 2.19
CA GLY A 6 -11.66 -6.85 1.88
C GLY A 6 -11.20 -6.98 0.45
N ALA A 7 -9.94 -6.72 0.21
CA ALA A 7 -9.34 -6.83 -1.11
C ALA A 7 -8.09 -7.68 -1.05
N SER A 8 -7.83 -8.41 -2.13
CA SER A 8 -6.54 -9.06 -2.34
C SER A 8 -6.06 -8.71 -3.73
N ALA A 9 -4.76 -8.50 -3.85
CA ALA A 9 -4.14 -8.08 -5.11
C ALA A 9 -2.67 -8.44 -5.06
N GLU A 10 -1.90 -7.91 -5.99
CA GLU A 10 -0.51 -8.27 -6.14
C GLU A 10 0.37 -7.03 -6.25
N VAL A 11 1.52 -7.07 -5.57
CA VAL A 11 2.60 -6.13 -5.83
C VAL A 11 3.27 -6.65 -7.11
N ILE A 12 3.20 -5.87 -8.17
CA ILE A 12 3.64 -6.32 -9.49
C ILE A 12 5.04 -5.82 -9.86
N ALA A 13 5.50 -4.77 -9.21
CA ALA A 13 6.81 -4.18 -9.53
C ALA A 13 7.24 -3.22 -8.42
N THR A 14 8.50 -2.79 -8.49
CA THR A 14 8.97 -1.66 -7.70
C THR A 14 9.23 -0.49 -8.65
N ASP A 15 9.08 0.72 -8.15
CA ASP A 15 9.22 1.93 -8.94
C ASP A 15 10.65 2.43 -8.88
N GLY A 16 11.43 2.10 -9.93
CA GLY A 16 12.78 2.63 -10.18
C GLY A 16 13.68 2.62 -8.95
N PRO A 17 14.47 3.67 -8.77
CA PRO A 17 15.44 3.71 -7.67
C PRO A 17 14.80 3.95 -6.31
N PHE A 18 13.52 4.31 -6.26
CA PHE A 18 12.84 4.67 -5.01
C PHE A 18 12.31 3.47 -4.25
N GLY A 19 12.13 2.31 -4.91
CA GLY A 19 11.65 1.11 -4.25
C GLY A 19 10.20 1.18 -3.78
N ASN A 20 9.40 2.08 -4.33
CA ASN A 20 7.97 2.13 -4.06
C ASN A 20 7.29 0.91 -4.66
N LEU A 21 6.29 0.39 -3.98
CA LEU A 21 5.60 -0.81 -4.47
C LEU A 21 4.45 -0.40 -5.40
N VAL A 22 4.50 -0.91 -6.62
CA VAL A 22 3.44 -0.74 -7.61
C VAL A 22 2.53 -1.96 -7.53
N THR A 23 1.22 -1.73 -7.44
CA THR A 23 0.25 -2.81 -7.30
C THR A 23 -0.75 -2.82 -8.43
N ASN A 24 -1.50 -3.92 -8.56
CA ASN A 24 -2.58 -4.02 -9.52
C ASN A 24 -3.97 -3.75 -8.90
N LEU A 25 -4.01 -3.12 -7.72
CA LEU A 25 -5.26 -2.75 -7.08
C LEU A 25 -5.63 -1.32 -7.52
N ALA A 26 -6.79 -1.19 -8.17
CA ALA A 26 -7.28 0.12 -8.59
C ALA A 26 -7.68 0.97 -7.39
N ALA A 27 -7.49 2.29 -7.50
CA ALA A 27 -7.83 3.22 -6.44
C ALA A 27 -9.28 3.09 -6.01
N GLU A 28 -10.20 3.00 -6.97
CA GLU A 28 -11.62 2.90 -6.66
C GLU A 28 -11.95 1.64 -5.86
N ASP A 29 -11.26 0.53 -6.12
CA ASP A 29 -11.47 -0.71 -5.39
C ASP A 29 -10.96 -0.59 -3.95
N PHE A 30 -9.82 0.06 -3.76
CA PHE A 30 -9.31 0.32 -2.42
C PHE A 30 -10.28 1.23 -1.65
N LEU A 31 -10.77 2.29 -2.28
CA LEU A 31 -11.66 3.24 -1.62
C LEU A 31 -12.99 2.61 -1.19
N LYS A 32 -13.44 1.57 -1.90
CA LYS A 32 -14.64 0.84 -1.52
C LYS A 32 -14.50 0.11 -0.19
N LEU A 33 -13.28 -0.09 0.29
CA LEU A 33 -13.04 -0.73 1.59
C LEU A 33 -13.38 0.17 2.76
N GLY A 34 -13.57 1.47 2.53
CA GLY A 34 -14.06 2.39 3.55
C GLY A 34 -13.00 3.18 4.30
N TYR A 35 -11.74 3.07 3.92
CA TYR A 35 -10.69 3.83 4.59
C TYR A 35 -10.64 5.26 4.09
N GLN A 36 -10.37 6.18 5.02
CA GLN A 36 -10.21 7.59 4.74
C GLN A 36 -8.75 8.00 5.00
N ARG A 37 -8.31 9.05 4.34
CA ARG A 37 -6.96 9.57 4.55
C ARG A 37 -6.74 9.93 6.01
N GLY A 38 -5.59 9.55 6.53
CA GLY A 38 -5.25 9.73 7.94
C GLY A 38 -5.47 8.48 8.78
N GLN A 39 -6.19 7.49 8.27
CA GLN A 39 -6.42 6.25 9.00
C GLN A 39 -5.33 5.24 8.75
N GLU A 40 -5.06 4.42 9.76
CA GLU A 40 -4.17 3.28 9.60
C GLU A 40 -4.93 2.12 8.96
N VAL A 41 -4.27 1.46 8.02
CA VAL A 41 -4.85 0.37 7.25
C VAL A 41 -4.06 -0.91 7.52
N PRO A 42 -4.73 -1.99 7.93
CA PRO A 42 -4.03 -3.27 8.11
C PRO A 42 -3.74 -3.88 6.74
N VAL A 43 -2.47 -4.11 6.47
CA VAL A 43 -2.02 -4.68 5.20
C VAL A 43 -1.22 -5.95 5.50
N LYS A 44 -1.53 -7.02 4.81
CA LYS A 44 -0.75 -8.24 4.88
C LYS A 44 -0.06 -8.45 3.54
N ILE A 45 1.27 -8.41 3.56
CA ILE A 45 2.10 -8.60 2.36
C ILE A 45 2.83 -9.91 2.53
N GLY A 46 2.49 -10.90 1.70
CA GLY A 46 3.00 -12.25 1.91
C GLY A 46 2.55 -12.74 3.28
N ASP A 47 3.50 -13.02 4.16
CA ASP A 47 3.21 -13.44 5.53
C ASP A 47 3.44 -12.33 6.56
N LYS A 48 3.72 -11.10 6.11
CA LYS A 48 3.97 -9.96 7.00
C LYS A 48 2.71 -9.12 7.17
N GLU A 49 2.35 -8.85 8.42
CA GLU A 49 1.20 -8.00 8.73
C GLU A 49 1.70 -6.69 9.31
N MET A 50 1.13 -5.59 8.83
CA MET A 50 1.52 -4.28 9.32
C MET A 50 0.35 -3.30 9.17
N LYS A 51 0.40 -2.21 9.96
CA LYS A 51 -0.58 -1.14 9.87
C LYS A 51 0.12 0.07 9.27
N ILE A 52 -0.41 0.57 8.16
CA ILE A 52 0.22 1.65 7.41
C ILE A 52 -0.80 2.75 7.18
N LYS A 53 -0.39 3.99 7.42
CA LYS A 53 -1.29 5.13 7.28
C LYS A 53 -1.58 5.42 5.81
N PHE A 54 -2.87 5.60 5.49
CA PHE A 54 -3.29 6.03 4.15
C PHE A 54 -3.29 7.55 4.12
N VAL A 55 -2.51 8.13 3.21
CA VAL A 55 -2.30 9.57 3.16
C VAL A 55 -2.31 10.06 1.72
N LYS A 56 -2.26 11.37 1.54
CA LYS A 56 -2.25 11.97 0.22
C LYS A 56 -0.86 12.02 -0.39
N THR A 57 0.15 12.34 0.44
CA THR A 57 1.50 12.55 -0.05
C THR A 57 2.53 12.11 0.98
N PHE A 58 3.77 11.94 0.52
CA PHE A 58 4.90 11.44 1.33
C PHE A 58 5.13 12.27 2.58
N SER A 59 4.99 13.59 2.48
CA SER A 59 5.25 14.48 3.61
C SER A 59 4.22 14.38 4.74
N ASP A 60 3.15 13.62 4.53
CA ASP A 60 2.13 13.40 5.56
C ASP A 60 2.56 12.38 6.61
N VAL A 61 3.69 11.72 6.42
CA VAL A 61 4.27 10.83 7.42
C VAL A 61 5.71 11.25 7.70
N PRO A 62 6.25 10.95 8.89
CA PRO A 62 7.65 11.27 9.19
C PRO A 62 8.63 10.54 8.28
N LEU A 63 9.85 11.04 8.21
CA LEU A 63 10.92 10.38 7.47
C LEU A 63 11.11 8.94 7.94
N GLY A 64 11.28 8.04 6.98
CA GLY A 64 11.52 6.64 7.28
C GLY A 64 10.27 5.83 7.59
N GLN A 65 9.10 6.46 7.62
CA GLN A 65 7.84 5.78 7.90
C GLN A 65 7.14 5.36 6.61
N PRO A 66 6.41 4.23 6.66
CA PRO A 66 5.66 3.78 5.48
C PRO A 66 4.37 4.55 5.30
N LEU A 67 3.90 4.59 4.06
CA LEU A 67 2.63 5.22 3.72
C LEU A 67 1.94 4.45 2.59
N LEU A 68 0.62 4.56 2.57
CA LEU A 68 -0.21 4.11 1.47
C LEU A 68 -0.74 5.34 0.75
N TYR A 69 -0.81 5.29 -0.56
CA TYR A 69 -1.30 6.43 -1.34
C TYR A 69 -1.84 5.96 -2.68
N ILE A 70 -2.50 6.87 -3.38
CA ILE A 70 -2.96 6.62 -4.74
C ILE A 70 -1.96 7.29 -5.69
N ASP A 71 -1.35 6.51 -6.56
CA ASP A 71 -0.33 7.02 -7.46
C ASP A 71 -0.95 7.74 -8.66
N SER A 72 -0.08 8.32 -9.51
CA SER A 72 -0.53 9.09 -10.67
C SER A 72 -1.26 8.24 -11.71
N ARG A 73 -1.15 6.93 -11.64
CA ARG A 73 -1.85 6.02 -12.54
C ARG A 73 -3.21 5.59 -11.99
N GLY A 74 -3.60 6.10 -10.83
CA GLY A 74 -4.87 5.75 -10.22
C GLY A 74 -4.87 4.38 -9.55
N ARG A 75 -3.73 3.94 -9.06
CA ARG A 75 -3.58 2.66 -8.38
C ARG A 75 -3.13 2.85 -6.94
N PHE A 76 -3.52 1.90 -6.10
CA PHE A 76 -3.03 1.80 -4.73
C PHE A 76 -1.54 1.51 -4.75
N ALA A 77 -0.77 2.25 -3.94
CA ALA A 77 0.67 2.10 -3.90
C ALA A 77 1.17 2.20 -2.46
N MET A 78 2.38 1.69 -2.24
CA MET A 78 3.02 1.70 -0.93
C MET A 78 4.43 2.25 -1.05
N ALA A 79 4.82 3.10 -0.10
CA ALA A 79 6.13 3.72 -0.12
C ALA A 79 6.63 3.97 1.30
N VAL A 80 7.91 4.33 1.41
CA VAL A 80 8.52 4.82 2.65
C VAL A 80 9.01 6.24 2.37
N ASN A 81 8.71 7.16 3.25
CA ASN A 81 9.13 8.55 3.08
C ASN A 81 10.67 8.63 3.11
N GLN A 82 11.26 8.99 1.97
CA GLN A 82 12.70 9.07 1.75
C GLN A 82 13.43 7.75 2.04
N GLY A 83 12.80 6.63 1.62
CA GLY A 83 13.40 5.31 1.74
C GLY A 83 12.80 4.37 0.72
N SER A 84 13.26 3.13 0.73
CA SER A 84 12.74 2.10 -0.16
C SER A 84 11.87 1.12 0.62
N PHE A 85 10.58 1.09 0.32
CA PHE A 85 9.67 0.13 0.97
C PHE A 85 10.17 -1.30 0.72
N ALA A 86 10.56 -1.59 -0.52
CA ALA A 86 11.04 -2.92 -0.88
C ALA A 86 12.27 -3.31 -0.05
N ALA A 87 13.20 -2.39 0.14
CA ALA A 87 14.42 -2.68 0.90
C ALA A 87 14.15 -2.79 2.40
N VAL A 88 13.39 -1.84 2.95
CA VAL A 88 13.13 -1.80 4.40
C VAL A 88 12.36 -3.04 4.86
N TYR A 89 11.39 -3.49 4.09
CA TYR A 89 10.52 -4.60 4.48
C TYR A 89 10.82 -5.91 3.74
N GLY A 90 11.85 -5.93 2.90
CA GLY A 90 12.27 -7.15 2.22
C GLY A 90 11.25 -7.67 1.21
N VAL A 91 10.57 -6.77 0.51
CA VAL A 91 9.53 -7.16 -0.44
C VAL A 91 10.13 -7.33 -1.84
N LYS A 92 9.86 -8.49 -2.44
CA LYS A 92 10.32 -8.78 -3.82
C LYS A 92 9.12 -9.15 -4.68
N PRO A 93 8.75 -8.32 -5.67
CA PRO A 93 7.67 -8.67 -6.57
C PRO A 93 8.01 -9.88 -7.45
N PRO A 94 7.01 -10.65 -7.86
CA PRO A 94 5.60 -10.47 -7.51
C PRO A 94 5.30 -11.07 -6.14
N VAL A 95 4.42 -10.43 -5.39
CA VAL A 95 3.97 -10.93 -4.09
C VAL A 95 2.53 -10.49 -3.85
N GLU A 96 1.75 -11.39 -3.27
CA GLU A 96 0.36 -11.08 -2.96
C GLU A 96 0.25 -10.24 -1.69
N PHE A 97 -0.77 -9.40 -1.65
CA PHE A 97 -1.12 -8.67 -0.43
C PHE A 97 -2.63 -8.63 -0.27
N SER A 98 -3.07 -8.38 0.94
CA SER A 98 -4.49 -8.27 1.23
C SER A 98 -4.74 -7.15 2.24
N ILE A 99 -5.94 -6.59 2.17
CA ILE A 99 -6.37 -5.50 3.05
C ILE A 99 -7.77 -5.84 3.52
N ALA A 100 -7.97 -5.89 4.83
CA ALA A 100 -9.31 -6.11 5.38
C ALA A 100 -10.16 -4.87 5.20
N ARG A 101 -11.48 -5.07 5.05
CA ARG A 101 -12.41 -3.95 4.95
C ARG A 101 -12.41 -3.15 6.25
N ALA A 102 -12.60 -1.85 6.14
CA ALA A 102 -12.73 -0.98 7.31
C ALA A 102 -13.96 -1.37 8.14
N LYS A 103 -13.82 -1.26 9.44
CA LYS A 103 -14.91 -1.58 10.36
C LYS A 103 -15.87 -0.41 10.54
#